data_6bc5ff967227c7ec2e568022420436fd
#
_entry.id   6bc5ff967227c7ec2e568022420436fd
#
_cell.length_a   1.000
_cell.length_b   1.000
_cell.length_c   1.000
_cell.angle_alpha   90.00
_cell.angle_beta   90.00
_cell.angle_gamma   90.00
#
_symmetry.space_group_name_H-M   'P 1'
#
loop_
_entity.id
_entity.type
_entity.pdbx_description
1 polymer ?
#
loop_
_entity_poly.entity_id
_entity_poly.type
_entity_poly.pdbx_seq_one_letter_code
_entity_poly.pdbx_strand_id
1 'polypeptide(L)'
;ADPELPVAIGGYAMIPLPQYADVVMENGAGRYFDIFNVHAYRAIRDYPAIMENVRSYMERHGIADRPLWFTENGTDSEGSGRVSSVIAGMKAHSPEQELLVSEILPKVMITMQSFGVDRDFFFVLPPYNERNGNKDWGLMRRDFTVKPGFVVFSTLTDRLGSAVYLGAMELGDGIRGFLYRQPDGSQTLVYWSVTGIETESNRPDRDFKDLYRRGFTLDVKDGVYTGCNAFGTPFEVKAADGKLKLEATRLPAFLSGLSGLTPAVPFRAVAKRGASADGFDRTIVF
;
A
#
# COMPACT_ATOMS: atom_id res chain seq x y z
N ALA A 1 27.27 19.85 7.23
CA ALA A 1 25.96 19.26 6.97
C ALA A 1 25.00 20.38 6.55
N ASP A 2 24.14 20.12 5.61
CA ASP A 2 23.12 21.09 5.20
C ASP A 2 22.00 21.06 6.27
N PRO A 3 21.73 22.17 6.96
CA PRO A 3 20.74 22.24 8.02
C PRO A 3 19.29 22.14 7.50
N GLU A 4 19.08 22.28 6.19
CA GLU A 4 17.77 22.19 5.54
C GLU A 4 17.39 20.76 5.16
N LEU A 5 18.33 19.81 5.23
CA LEU A 5 18.04 18.41 4.90
C LEU A 5 17.30 17.73 6.06
N PRO A 6 16.07 17.18 5.82
CA PRO A 6 15.36 16.45 6.85
C PRO A 6 16.09 15.14 7.19
N VAL A 7 16.17 14.85 8.47
CA VAL A 7 16.84 13.67 9.03
C VAL A 7 15.81 12.64 9.45
N ALA A 8 15.90 11.43 8.91
CA ALA A 8 15.13 10.28 9.40
C ALA A 8 15.89 9.56 10.51
N ILE A 9 15.20 9.16 11.57
CA ILE A 9 15.77 8.22 12.55
C ILE A 9 16.02 6.87 11.86
N GLY A 10 17.00 6.09 12.34
CA GLY A 10 17.23 4.75 11.84
C GLY A 10 15.96 3.87 11.93
N GLY A 11 15.71 3.06 10.91
CA GLY A 11 14.48 2.26 10.83
C GLY A 11 14.39 1.21 11.93
N TYR A 12 13.32 1.24 12.71
CA TYR A 12 13.01 0.19 13.67
C TYR A 12 12.37 -1.00 12.98
N ALA A 13 13.05 -2.14 12.96
CA ALA A 13 12.60 -3.35 12.25
C ALA A 13 11.65 -4.25 13.08
N MET A 14 11.32 -3.86 14.31
CA MET A 14 10.48 -4.64 15.22
C MET A 14 9.26 -3.83 15.66
N ILE A 15 8.09 -4.40 15.49
CA ILE A 15 6.83 -3.85 16.01
C ILE A 15 6.12 -4.98 16.78
N PRO A 16 5.73 -4.81 18.06
CA PRO A 16 5.88 -3.58 18.86
C PRO A 16 7.31 -3.09 18.96
N LEU A 17 7.48 -1.76 19.06
CA LEU A 17 8.80 -1.17 19.15
C LEU A 17 9.56 -1.71 20.39
N PRO A 18 10.87 -2.02 20.26
CA PRO A 18 11.63 -2.61 21.34
C PRO A 18 11.88 -1.59 22.46
N GLN A 19 12.07 -2.07 23.70
CA GLN A 19 12.28 -1.21 24.86
C GLN A 19 13.44 -0.20 24.70
N TYR A 20 14.48 -0.55 23.95
CA TYR A 20 15.58 0.40 23.71
C TYR A 20 15.12 1.64 22.91
N ALA A 21 14.03 1.55 22.14
CA ALA A 21 13.47 2.70 21.45
C ALA A 21 12.96 3.77 22.44
N ASP A 22 12.33 3.34 23.53
CA ASP A 22 11.92 4.26 24.60
C ASP A 22 13.16 4.91 25.24
N VAL A 23 14.19 4.15 25.55
CA VAL A 23 15.46 4.68 26.11
C VAL A 23 16.11 5.70 25.18
N VAL A 24 16.11 5.46 23.87
CA VAL A 24 16.63 6.39 22.86
C VAL A 24 15.88 7.73 22.93
N MET A 25 14.55 7.68 22.99
CA MET A 25 13.71 8.88 23.06
C MET A 25 13.83 9.61 24.40
N GLU A 26 13.88 8.90 25.52
CA GLU A 26 14.08 9.45 26.88
C GLU A 26 15.42 10.16 27.01
N ASN A 27 16.44 9.73 26.28
CA ASN A 27 17.72 10.41 26.18
C ASN A 27 17.75 11.58 25.17
N GLY A 28 16.59 11.99 24.67
CA GLY A 28 16.40 13.22 23.91
C GLY A 28 16.66 13.08 22.41
N ALA A 29 16.64 11.88 21.87
CA ALA A 29 16.83 11.64 20.43
C ALA A 29 15.82 12.42 19.58
N GLY A 30 14.64 12.69 20.10
CA GLY A 30 13.60 13.46 19.43
C GLY A 30 14.04 14.87 18.97
N ARG A 31 15.18 15.37 19.39
CA ARG A 31 15.73 16.67 18.94
C ARG A 31 16.60 16.57 17.68
N TYR A 32 16.93 15.36 17.24
CA TYR A 32 17.97 15.12 16.24
C TYR A 32 17.43 14.47 14.95
N PHE A 33 16.13 14.30 14.81
CA PHE A 33 15.52 13.81 13.59
C PHE A 33 14.19 14.53 13.30
N ASP A 34 13.78 14.53 12.05
CA ASP A 34 12.54 15.16 11.57
C ASP A 34 11.50 14.10 11.20
N ILE A 35 11.92 12.92 10.81
CA ILE A 35 11.11 11.85 10.26
C ILE A 35 11.22 10.62 11.14
N PHE A 36 10.08 10.10 11.62
CA PHE A 36 10.05 8.84 12.32
C PHE A 36 9.97 7.67 11.31
N ASN A 37 10.84 6.68 11.49
CA ASN A 37 11.03 5.63 10.50
C ASN A 37 10.96 4.24 11.11
N VAL A 38 10.19 3.36 10.47
CA VAL A 38 10.00 1.95 10.87
C VAL A 38 10.01 1.03 9.66
N HIS A 39 10.23 -0.27 9.90
CA HIS A 39 10.11 -1.32 8.92
C HIS A 39 9.01 -2.29 9.32
N ALA A 40 8.21 -2.77 8.38
CA ALA A 40 7.20 -3.79 8.66
C ALA A 40 7.01 -4.74 7.48
N TYR A 41 7.11 -6.04 7.79
CA TYR A 41 6.85 -7.15 6.87
C TYR A 41 5.76 -8.03 7.48
N ARG A 42 4.50 -7.67 7.29
CA ARG A 42 3.36 -8.31 7.93
C ARG A 42 2.23 -8.57 6.94
N ALA A 43 1.30 -9.43 7.33
CA ALA A 43 0.06 -9.60 6.58
C ALA A 43 -0.78 -8.31 6.61
N ILE A 44 -1.54 -8.04 5.57
CA ILE A 44 -2.32 -6.80 5.40
C ILE A 44 -3.24 -6.57 6.62
N ARG A 45 -3.85 -7.61 7.13
CA ARG A 45 -4.75 -7.55 8.30
C ARG A 45 -4.08 -7.09 9.59
N ASP A 46 -2.76 -7.23 9.71
CA ASP A 46 -2.02 -6.89 10.92
C ASP A 46 -1.68 -5.38 10.98
N TYR A 47 -1.76 -4.68 9.84
CA TYR A 47 -1.39 -3.25 9.78
C TYR A 47 -2.25 -2.33 10.66
N PRO A 48 -3.55 -2.53 10.91
CA PRO A 48 -4.28 -1.71 11.86
C PRO A 48 -3.62 -1.70 13.24
N ALA A 49 -3.30 -2.87 13.80
CA ALA A 49 -2.64 -2.98 15.11
C ALA A 49 -1.20 -2.44 15.09
N ILE A 50 -0.48 -2.63 13.99
CA ILE A 50 0.86 -2.04 13.78
C ILE A 50 0.78 -0.51 13.84
N MET A 51 -0.15 0.07 13.11
CA MET A 51 -0.31 1.52 13.05
C MET A 51 -0.74 2.12 14.38
N GLU A 52 -1.64 1.43 15.10
CA GLU A 52 -2.02 1.82 16.47
C GLU A 52 -0.79 1.82 17.40
N ASN A 53 0.03 0.78 17.37
CA ASN A 53 1.26 0.70 18.18
C ASN A 53 2.24 1.82 17.84
N VAL A 54 2.52 2.05 16.56
CA VAL A 54 3.43 3.09 16.09
C VAL A 54 2.93 4.48 16.47
N ARG A 55 1.65 4.78 16.24
CA ARG A 55 1.06 6.09 16.56
C ARG A 55 1.04 6.34 18.05
N SER A 56 0.66 5.35 18.87
CA SER A 56 0.70 5.46 20.34
C SER A 56 2.13 5.71 20.86
N TYR A 57 3.14 5.09 20.24
CA TYR A 57 4.54 5.38 20.55
C TYR A 57 4.90 6.83 20.21
N MET A 58 4.55 7.28 19.01
CA MET A 58 4.82 8.66 18.59
C MET A 58 4.15 9.69 19.51
N GLU A 59 2.93 9.43 19.95
CA GLU A 59 2.19 10.28 20.89
C GLU A 59 2.87 10.33 22.26
N ARG A 60 3.22 9.17 22.84
CA ARG A 60 3.91 9.11 24.15
C ARG A 60 5.20 9.90 24.18
N HIS A 61 5.91 9.96 23.07
CA HIS A 61 7.20 10.65 22.97
C HIS A 61 7.13 12.06 22.38
N GLY A 62 5.91 12.59 22.17
CA GLY A 62 5.71 13.97 21.69
C GLY A 62 6.19 14.22 20.27
N ILE A 63 6.16 13.18 19.41
CA ILE A 63 6.57 13.24 18.00
C ILE A 63 5.42 12.87 17.03
N ALA A 64 4.18 12.96 17.49
CA ALA A 64 3.00 12.61 16.68
C ALA A 64 2.82 13.53 15.45
N ASP A 65 3.39 14.73 15.50
CA ASP A 65 3.39 15.72 14.42
C ASP A 65 4.44 15.47 13.34
N ARG A 66 5.28 14.44 13.47
CA ARG A 66 6.33 14.14 12.49
C ARG A 66 5.85 13.25 11.37
N PRO A 67 6.42 13.39 10.17
CA PRO A 67 6.23 12.42 9.10
C PRO A 67 6.57 11.01 9.56
N LEU A 68 5.76 10.04 9.15
CA LEU A 68 5.99 8.62 9.38
C LEU A 68 6.38 7.95 8.06
N TRP A 69 7.56 7.39 8.02
CA TRP A 69 8.06 6.64 6.88
C TRP A 69 8.19 5.16 7.21
N PHE A 70 7.87 4.33 6.23
CA PHE A 70 8.23 2.92 6.21
C PHE A 70 9.29 2.73 5.13
N THR A 71 10.56 2.77 5.51
CA THR A 71 11.66 2.65 4.54
C THR A 71 11.95 1.23 4.12
N GLU A 72 11.29 0.27 4.75
CA GLU A 72 11.19 -1.10 4.25
C GLU A 72 9.79 -1.67 4.52
N ASN A 73 9.16 -2.09 3.46
CA ASN A 73 7.92 -2.84 3.44
C ASN A 73 7.95 -3.78 2.23
N GLY A 74 7.33 -4.92 2.31
CA GLY A 74 7.35 -5.83 1.17
C GLY A 74 6.81 -7.22 1.46
N THR A 75 6.88 -8.04 0.45
CA THR A 75 6.57 -9.47 0.50
C THR A 75 7.51 -10.21 -0.44
N ASP A 76 7.88 -11.41 -0.05
CA ASP A 76 8.70 -12.29 -0.88
C ASP A 76 7.85 -13.23 -1.74
N SER A 77 8.46 -13.80 -2.78
CA SER A 77 7.80 -14.76 -3.67
C SER A 77 7.96 -16.21 -3.22
N GLU A 78 8.51 -16.43 -2.04
CA GLU A 78 8.78 -17.76 -1.53
C GLU A 78 7.89 -18.07 -0.39
N GLY A 79 7.11 -18.24 -0.04
CA GLY A 79 6.32 -18.68 1.06
C GLY A 79 7.01 -19.31 2.28
N SER A 80 8.28 -19.09 2.51
CA SER A 80 9.01 -19.71 3.62
C SER A 80 9.38 -18.76 4.77
N GLY A 81 9.06 -17.49 4.67
CA GLY A 81 9.39 -16.50 5.67
C GLY A 81 8.31 -16.28 6.73
N ARG A 82 8.58 -15.39 7.66
CA ARG A 82 7.64 -14.96 8.70
C ARG A 82 6.38 -14.26 8.15
N VAL A 83 6.45 -13.81 6.93
CA VAL A 83 5.37 -13.16 6.16
C VAL A 83 4.88 -14.08 5.07
N SER A 84 5.33 -15.30 5.11
CA SER A 84 5.09 -16.20 4.02
C SER A 84 3.62 -16.49 3.87
N SER A 85 3.18 -16.08 2.79
CA SER A 85 2.09 -16.60 2.07
C SER A 85 2.40 -17.98 1.51
N VAL A 86 2.80 -18.94 2.33
CA VAL A 86 2.87 -20.31 1.84
C VAL A 86 1.47 -20.78 1.59
N ILE A 87 1.08 -20.73 0.33
CA ILE A 87 -0.04 -21.54 -0.12
C ILE A 87 0.44 -22.98 -0.04
N ALA A 88 -0.18 -23.76 0.82
CA ALA A 88 0.18 -25.17 0.96
C ALA A 88 0.11 -25.87 -0.40
N GLY A 89 1.24 -26.46 -0.83
CA GLY A 89 1.35 -27.10 -2.15
C GLY A 89 1.81 -26.20 -3.29
N MET A 90 1.99 -24.91 -3.08
CA MET A 90 2.59 -24.03 -4.09
C MET A 90 4.10 -24.22 -4.13
N LYS A 91 4.64 -24.35 -5.32
CA LYS A 91 6.08 -24.51 -5.51
C LYS A 91 6.80 -23.18 -5.29
N ALA A 92 7.91 -23.20 -4.54
CA ALA A 92 8.78 -22.05 -4.37
C ALA A 92 9.22 -21.46 -5.73
N HIS A 93 9.31 -20.13 -5.80
CA HIS A 93 9.66 -19.39 -7.03
C HIS A 93 8.79 -19.70 -8.25
N SER A 94 7.56 -20.15 -8.02
CA SER A 94 6.63 -20.40 -9.11
C SER A 94 6.00 -19.12 -9.64
N PRO A 95 5.47 -19.12 -10.89
CA PRO A 95 4.72 -18.01 -11.41
C PRO A 95 3.54 -17.60 -10.51
N GLU A 96 2.93 -18.57 -9.84
CA GLU A 96 1.82 -18.33 -8.90
C GLU A 96 2.27 -17.52 -7.69
N GLN A 97 3.47 -17.76 -7.16
CA GLN A 97 4.03 -16.95 -6.07
C GLN A 97 4.39 -15.54 -6.54
N GLU A 98 4.92 -15.38 -7.74
CA GLU A 98 5.16 -14.06 -8.31
C GLU A 98 3.85 -13.27 -8.52
N LEU A 99 2.77 -13.95 -8.93
CA LEU A 99 1.44 -13.35 -9.02
C LEU A 99 0.88 -12.96 -7.65
N LEU A 100 1.18 -13.74 -6.61
CA LEU A 100 0.79 -13.41 -5.24
C LEU A 100 1.43 -12.10 -4.77
N VAL A 101 2.72 -11.88 -5.07
CA VAL A 101 3.39 -10.59 -4.82
C VAL A 101 2.65 -9.45 -5.53
N SER A 102 2.15 -9.69 -6.75
CA SER A 102 1.38 -8.71 -7.52
C SER A 102 0.05 -8.34 -6.88
N GLU A 103 -0.52 -9.20 -6.06
CA GLU A 103 -1.72 -8.89 -5.28
C GLU A 103 -1.37 -8.15 -3.98
N ILE A 104 -0.40 -8.66 -3.22
CA ILE A 104 -0.08 -8.13 -1.89
C ILE A 104 0.51 -6.72 -1.98
N LEU A 105 1.45 -6.50 -2.89
CA LEU A 105 2.19 -5.24 -3.01
C LEU A 105 1.26 -4.01 -3.11
N PRO A 106 0.37 -3.89 -4.11
CA PRO A 106 -0.46 -2.70 -4.24
C PRO A 106 -1.45 -2.55 -3.08
N LYS A 107 -1.97 -3.66 -2.55
CA LYS A 107 -2.90 -3.63 -1.43
C LYS A 107 -2.23 -3.12 -0.15
N VAL A 108 -1.01 -3.56 0.13
CA VAL A 108 -0.24 -3.07 1.28
C VAL A 108 0.03 -1.58 1.12
N MET A 109 0.58 -1.13 0.00
CA MET A 109 0.96 0.27 -0.20
C MET A 109 -0.24 1.22 -0.11
N ILE A 110 -1.38 0.85 -0.73
CA ILE A 110 -2.62 1.63 -0.62
C ILE A 110 -3.15 1.64 0.83
N THR A 111 -3.09 0.50 1.51
CA THR A 111 -3.51 0.39 2.91
C THR A 111 -2.62 1.26 3.81
N MET A 112 -1.30 1.23 3.64
CA MET A 112 -0.37 2.07 4.40
C MET A 112 -0.66 3.56 4.20
N GLN A 113 -0.91 3.96 2.96
CA GLN A 113 -1.30 5.33 2.65
C GLN A 113 -2.61 5.73 3.34
N SER A 114 -3.58 4.81 3.41
CA SER A 114 -4.86 5.06 4.09
C SER A 114 -4.72 5.27 5.60
N PHE A 115 -3.67 4.75 6.22
CA PHE A 115 -3.31 5.01 7.61
C PHE A 115 -2.48 6.27 7.82
N GLY A 116 -2.21 7.04 6.77
CA GLY A 116 -1.45 8.28 6.85
C GLY A 116 0.05 8.07 7.01
N VAL A 117 0.56 6.99 6.46
CA VAL A 117 2.00 6.85 6.21
C VAL A 117 2.39 7.82 5.10
N ASP A 118 3.41 8.62 5.35
CA ASP A 118 3.80 9.69 4.42
C ASP A 118 4.65 9.15 3.26
N ARG A 119 5.48 8.15 3.53
CA ARG A 119 6.28 7.46 2.52
C ARG A 119 6.36 5.97 2.86
N ASP A 120 6.17 5.16 1.84
CA ASP A 120 6.26 3.71 1.95
C ASP A 120 7.15 3.18 0.82
N PHE A 121 8.24 2.49 1.18
CA PHE A 121 9.25 2.01 0.24
C PHE A 121 9.19 0.50 0.18
N PHE A 122 8.87 -0.01 -1.00
CA PHE A 122 8.87 -1.45 -1.22
C PHE A 122 10.30 -2.00 -1.23
N PHE A 123 10.54 -3.03 -0.44
CA PHE A 123 11.80 -3.78 -0.46
C PHE A 123 11.60 -5.09 -1.26
N VAL A 124 12.16 -5.25 -2.46
CA VAL A 124 13.14 -4.39 -3.09
C VAL A 124 13.06 -4.50 -4.64
N LEU A 125 13.54 -3.51 -5.38
CA LEU A 125 13.51 -3.52 -6.84
C LEU A 125 14.49 -4.55 -7.47
N PRO A 126 15.81 -4.52 -7.16
CA PRO A 126 16.77 -5.44 -7.78
C PRO A 126 16.57 -6.88 -7.31
N PRO A 127 17.17 -7.85 -8.01
CA PRO A 127 17.21 -9.22 -7.54
C PRO A 127 17.85 -9.29 -6.15
N TYR A 128 17.13 -9.80 -5.19
CA TYR A 128 17.64 -9.93 -3.82
C TYR A 128 17.11 -11.18 -3.15
N ASN A 129 18.03 -12.08 -2.79
CA ASN A 129 17.71 -13.36 -2.17
C ASN A 129 18.39 -13.47 -0.81
N GLU A 130 17.63 -13.85 0.19
CA GLU A 130 18.12 -14.20 1.52
C GLU A 130 18.16 -15.70 1.75
N ARG A 131 18.87 -16.12 2.80
CA ARG A 131 18.86 -17.50 3.31
C ARG A 131 19.08 -18.56 2.24
N ASN A 132 20.19 -18.45 1.52
CA ASN A 132 20.57 -19.42 0.48
C ASN A 132 19.54 -19.53 -0.66
N GLY A 133 18.83 -18.45 -0.97
CA GLY A 133 17.84 -18.42 -2.03
C GLY A 133 16.43 -18.78 -1.58
N ASN A 134 16.19 -18.95 -0.28
CA ASN A 134 14.85 -19.29 0.24
C ASN A 134 13.90 -18.10 0.34
N LYS A 135 14.37 -16.88 0.16
CA LYS A 135 13.55 -15.67 0.14
C LYS A 135 13.96 -14.78 -1.01
N ASP A 136 13.07 -14.58 -1.92
CA ASP A 136 13.26 -13.74 -3.09
C ASP A 136 12.37 -12.49 -3.01
N TRP A 137 12.96 -11.40 -2.54
CA TRP A 137 12.27 -10.12 -2.32
C TRP A 137 12.23 -9.25 -3.57
N GLY A 138 13.10 -9.51 -4.55
CA GLY A 138 13.22 -8.67 -5.72
C GLY A 138 11.97 -8.63 -6.60
N LEU A 139 11.67 -7.46 -7.16
CA LEU A 139 10.71 -7.32 -8.26
C LEU A 139 11.29 -7.71 -9.60
N MET A 140 12.59 -7.98 -9.63
CA MET A 140 13.31 -8.53 -10.78
C MET A 140 13.86 -9.91 -10.46
N ARG A 141 13.94 -10.77 -11.47
CA ARG A 141 14.61 -12.07 -11.39
C ARG A 141 16.11 -11.90 -11.51
N ARG A 142 16.88 -12.96 -11.22
CA ARG A 142 18.36 -12.93 -11.29
C ARG A 142 18.92 -12.63 -12.67
N ASP A 143 18.18 -12.90 -13.72
CA ASP A 143 18.51 -12.55 -15.10
C ASP A 143 18.06 -11.13 -15.49
N PHE A 144 17.63 -10.34 -14.49
CA PHE A 144 17.10 -8.98 -14.64
C PHE A 144 15.81 -8.88 -15.46
N THR A 145 15.13 -9.98 -15.75
CA THR A 145 13.75 -9.92 -16.25
C THR A 145 12.80 -9.49 -15.13
N VAL A 146 11.75 -8.76 -15.48
CA VAL A 146 10.80 -8.24 -14.50
C VAL A 146 9.80 -9.31 -14.09
N LYS A 147 9.42 -9.31 -12.81
CA LYS A 147 8.30 -10.10 -12.30
C LYS A 147 6.98 -9.34 -12.50
N PRO A 148 5.83 -10.04 -12.47
CA PRO A 148 4.51 -9.37 -12.54
C PRO A 148 4.33 -8.26 -11.51
N GLY A 149 4.88 -8.41 -10.29
CA GLY A 149 4.86 -7.38 -9.26
C GLY A 149 5.49 -6.05 -9.66
N PHE A 150 6.53 -6.08 -10.51
CA PHE A 150 7.13 -4.87 -11.08
C PHE A 150 6.13 -4.10 -11.93
N VAL A 151 5.38 -4.81 -12.79
CA VAL A 151 4.38 -4.19 -13.67
C VAL A 151 3.26 -3.56 -12.85
N VAL A 152 2.80 -4.26 -11.81
CA VAL A 152 1.76 -3.75 -10.90
C VAL A 152 2.26 -2.52 -10.14
N PHE A 153 3.51 -2.53 -9.67
CA PHE A 153 4.11 -1.39 -8.99
C PHE A 153 4.24 -0.17 -9.91
N SER A 154 4.66 -0.39 -11.16
CA SER A 154 4.70 0.66 -12.18
C SER A 154 3.31 1.25 -12.45
N THR A 155 2.29 0.40 -12.60
CA THR A 155 0.89 0.85 -12.77
C THR A 155 0.40 1.66 -11.58
N LEU A 156 0.67 1.18 -10.36
CA LEU A 156 0.31 1.86 -9.12
C LEU A 156 0.92 3.27 -9.08
N THR A 157 2.20 3.39 -9.41
CA THR A 157 2.90 4.67 -9.40
C THR A 157 2.42 5.59 -10.51
N ASP A 158 2.18 5.08 -11.71
CA ASP A 158 1.63 5.86 -12.81
C ASP A 158 0.25 6.45 -12.45
N ARG A 159 -0.61 5.65 -11.80
CA ARG A 159 -1.97 6.04 -11.48
C ARG A 159 -2.12 6.88 -10.22
N LEU A 160 -1.26 6.68 -9.23
CA LEU A 160 -1.41 7.31 -7.92
C LEU A 160 -0.20 8.15 -7.48
N GLY A 161 0.91 8.13 -8.22
CA GLY A 161 2.16 8.78 -7.81
C GLY A 161 2.05 10.28 -7.53
N SER A 162 1.14 10.98 -8.20
CA SER A 162 0.86 12.40 -7.98
C SER A 162 -0.55 12.66 -7.40
N ALA A 163 -1.30 11.62 -7.09
CA ALA A 163 -2.67 11.74 -6.60
C ALA A 163 -2.72 11.93 -5.08
N VAL A 164 -3.72 12.67 -4.62
CA VAL A 164 -3.97 12.88 -3.19
C VAL A 164 -5.07 11.94 -2.71
N TYR A 165 -4.78 11.16 -1.69
CA TYR A 165 -5.77 10.27 -1.06
C TYR A 165 -6.87 11.10 -0.36
N LEU A 166 -8.12 10.81 -0.69
CA LEU A 166 -9.30 11.49 -0.12
C LEU A 166 -9.97 10.69 0.99
N GLY A 167 -9.90 9.35 0.95
CA GLY A 167 -10.54 8.50 1.94
C GLY A 167 -11.06 7.19 1.38
N ALA A 168 -11.59 6.35 2.27
CA ALA A 168 -12.18 5.06 1.91
C ALA A 168 -13.62 5.21 1.43
N MET A 169 -13.99 4.40 0.44
CA MET A 169 -15.34 4.27 -0.10
C MET A 169 -16.01 3.03 0.46
N GLU A 170 -17.31 3.11 0.71
CA GLU A 170 -18.14 1.96 1.03
C GLU A 170 -18.79 1.44 -0.26
N LEU A 171 -18.31 0.31 -0.77
CA LEU A 171 -18.71 -0.26 -2.06
C LEU A 171 -19.54 -1.55 -1.91
N GLY A 172 -19.79 -1.97 -0.67
CA GLY A 172 -20.48 -3.22 -0.34
C GLY A 172 -19.56 -4.25 0.32
N ASP A 173 -20.18 -5.34 0.79
CA ASP A 173 -19.49 -6.37 1.57
C ASP A 173 -18.36 -7.04 0.77
N GLY A 174 -17.20 -7.12 1.39
CA GLY A 174 -16.03 -7.77 0.82
C GLY A 174 -15.40 -7.02 -0.35
N ILE A 175 -15.67 -5.72 -0.49
CA ILE A 175 -15.03 -4.85 -1.47
C ILE A 175 -14.29 -3.72 -0.75
N ARG A 176 -13.05 -3.47 -1.12
CA ARG A 176 -12.27 -2.30 -0.71
C ARG A 176 -12.36 -1.23 -1.77
N GLY A 177 -12.52 0.02 -1.33
CA GLY A 177 -12.51 1.18 -2.21
C GLY A 177 -11.72 2.33 -1.60
N PHE A 178 -10.88 2.97 -2.41
CA PHE A 178 -10.04 4.10 -2.01
C PHE A 178 -10.14 5.20 -3.06
N LEU A 179 -10.52 6.39 -2.63
CA LEU A 179 -10.74 7.52 -3.51
C LEU A 179 -9.54 8.46 -3.49
N TYR A 180 -9.12 8.87 -4.66
CA TYR A 180 -8.00 9.80 -4.87
C TYR A 180 -8.44 10.99 -5.73
N ARG A 181 -7.79 12.13 -5.52
CA ARG A 181 -7.88 13.30 -6.38
C ARG A 181 -6.60 13.42 -7.19
N GLN A 182 -6.76 13.53 -8.50
CA GLN A 182 -5.66 13.77 -9.44
C GLN A 182 -5.25 15.25 -9.47
N PRO A 183 -4.07 15.59 -9.98
CA PRO A 183 -3.62 16.98 -10.12
C PRO A 183 -4.54 17.85 -10.96
N ASP A 184 -5.26 17.28 -11.94
CA ASP A 184 -6.25 17.97 -12.79
C ASP A 184 -7.60 18.17 -12.11
N GLY A 185 -7.75 17.73 -10.85
CA GLY A 185 -8.98 17.80 -10.08
C GLY A 185 -9.94 16.64 -10.29
N SER A 186 -9.72 15.78 -11.27
CA SER A 186 -10.51 14.56 -11.46
C SER A 186 -10.27 13.57 -10.30
N GLN A 187 -11.14 12.56 -10.20
CA GLN A 187 -11.01 11.53 -9.16
C GLN A 187 -10.70 10.17 -9.79
N THR A 188 -9.90 9.41 -9.08
CA THR A 188 -9.62 7.99 -9.36
C THR A 188 -10.09 7.14 -8.19
N LEU A 189 -10.91 6.14 -8.48
CA LEU A 189 -11.31 5.11 -7.53
C LEU A 189 -10.43 3.87 -7.74
N VAL A 190 -9.76 3.46 -6.68
CA VAL A 190 -9.08 2.15 -6.63
C VAL A 190 -9.94 1.19 -5.86
N TYR A 191 -10.17 -0.01 -6.40
CA TYR A 191 -11.05 -0.98 -5.77
C TYR A 191 -10.61 -2.42 -6.05
N TRP A 192 -10.92 -3.32 -5.11
CA TRP A 192 -10.69 -4.77 -5.24
C TRP A 192 -11.60 -5.58 -4.33
N SER A 193 -11.74 -6.87 -4.60
CA SER A 193 -12.38 -7.82 -3.68
C SER A 193 -11.43 -8.27 -2.58
N VAL A 194 -11.93 -8.28 -1.36
CA VAL A 194 -11.22 -8.83 -0.19
C VAL A 194 -11.01 -10.32 -0.40
N THR A 195 -9.79 -10.77 -0.16
CA THR A 195 -9.37 -12.17 -0.29
C THR A 195 -8.82 -12.69 1.05
N GLY A 196 -8.49 -13.97 1.13
CA GLY A 196 -7.88 -14.57 2.31
C GLY A 196 -6.55 -13.92 2.74
N ILE A 197 -5.84 -13.28 1.81
CA ILE A 197 -4.63 -12.49 2.10
C ILE A 197 -4.89 -11.38 3.12
N GLU A 198 -6.09 -10.83 3.11
CA GLU A 198 -6.48 -9.72 3.98
C GLU A 198 -7.17 -10.18 5.26
N THR A 199 -7.76 -11.36 5.27
CA THR A 199 -8.61 -11.83 6.37
C THR A 199 -8.00 -12.93 7.21
N GLU A 200 -7.13 -13.75 6.61
CA GLU A 200 -6.50 -14.89 7.27
C GLU A 200 -5.03 -14.63 7.56
N SER A 201 -4.55 -15.11 8.71
CA SER A 201 -3.12 -15.04 9.01
C SER A 201 -2.35 -16.01 8.15
N ASN A 202 -1.42 -15.51 7.36
CA ASN A 202 -0.41 -16.32 6.69
C ASN A 202 -0.96 -17.49 5.84
N ARG A 203 -2.22 -17.44 5.44
CA ARG A 203 -2.83 -18.40 4.54
C ARG A 203 -3.52 -17.65 3.44
N PRO A 204 -2.83 -17.36 2.34
CA PRO A 204 -3.49 -16.94 1.13
C PRO A 204 -4.44 -18.04 0.69
N ASP A 205 -5.43 -17.65 -0.08
CA ASP A 205 -6.40 -18.56 -0.67
C ASP A 205 -5.73 -19.75 -1.28
N ARG A 206 -6.27 -20.91 -1.00
CA ARG A 206 -5.79 -22.16 -1.60
C ARG A 206 -6.02 -22.21 -3.11
N ASP A 207 -6.99 -21.45 -3.59
CA ASP A 207 -7.30 -21.36 -5.01
C ASP A 207 -6.93 -19.97 -5.56
N PHE A 208 -5.69 -19.85 -6.03
CA PHE A 208 -5.21 -18.64 -6.68
C PHE A 208 -5.94 -18.34 -8.01
N LYS A 209 -6.69 -19.29 -8.54
CA LYS A 209 -7.49 -19.14 -9.77
C LYS A 209 -8.83 -18.48 -9.50
N ASP A 210 -9.30 -18.49 -8.25
CA ASP A 210 -10.51 -17.75 -7.89
C ASP A 210 -10.23 -16.25 -8.02
N LEU A 211 -11.02 -15.59 -8.83
CA LEU A 211 -10.90 -14.15 -9.07
C LEU A 211 -11.68 -13.31 -8.05
N TYR A 212 -12.41 -13.94 -7.13
CA TYR A 212 -13.21 -13.24 -6.10
C TYR A 212 -14.13 -12.16 -6.68
N ARG A 213 -14.84 -12.47 -7.74
CA ARG A 213 -15.71 -11.51 -8.44
C ARG A 213 -16.85 -11.01 -7.57
N ARG A 214 -16.96 -9.70 -7.41
CA ARG A 214 -18.03 -9.03 -6.67
C ARG A 214 -18.53 -7.81 -7.44
N GLY A 215 -19.83 -7.84 -7.81
CA GLY A 215 -20.48 -6.71 -8.47
C GLY A 215 -20.79 -5.60 -7.47
N PHE A 216 -20.66 -4.35 -7.89
CA PHE A 216 -21.14 -3.18 -7.17
C PHE A 216 -21.56 -2.08 -8.13
N THR A 217 -22.21 -1.04 -7.59
CA THR A 217 -22.72 0.08 -8.39
C THR A 217 -22.27 1.39 -7.77
N LEU A 218 -21.84 2.33 -8.61
CA LEU A 218 -21.54 3.72 -8.23
C LEU A 218 -22.60 4.64 -8.78
N ASP A 219 -22.95 5.66 -8.00
CA ASP A 219 -23.75 6.80 -8.46
C ASP A 219 -22.82 7.81 -9.11
N VAL A 220 -22.92 7.97 -10.43
CA VAL A 220 -22.10 8.85 -11.24
C VAL A 220 -22.93 9.44 -12.38
N LYS A 221 -22.45 10.48 -13.01
CA LYS A 221 -23.08 11.04 -14.22
C LYS A 221 -23.04 10.03 -15.37
N ASP A 222 -24.03 10.07 -16.24
CA ASP A 222 -24.01 9.27 -17.47
C ASP A 222 -22.83 9.63 -18.33
N GLY A 223 -22.16 8.64 -18.89
CA GLY A 223 -20.96 8.82 -19.69
C GLY A 223 -20.13 7.55 -19.82
N VAL A 224 -19.00 7.68 -20.49
CA VAL A 224 -17.99 6.62 -20.60
C VAL A 224 -16.85 6.96 -19.65
N TYR A 225 -16.49 5.98 -18.85
CA TYR A 225 -15.37 6.04 -17.91
C TYR A 225 -14.29 5.06 -18.32
N THR A 226 -13.06 5.45 -18.14
CA THR A 226 -11.90 4.61 -18.47
C THR A 226 -11.18 4.17 -17.21
N GLY A 227 -10.55 3.02 -17.28
CA GLY A 227 -9.75 2.50 -16.19
C GLY A 227 -8.69 1.54 -16.67
N CYS A 228 -7.96 0.98 -15.75
CA CYS A 228 -7.07 -0.14 -16.03
C CYS A 228 -7.07 -1.12 -14.85
N ASN A 229 -6.72 -2.39 -15.13
CA ASN A 229 -6.45 -3.36 -14.09
C ASN A 229 -5.06 -3.14 -13.46
N ALA A 230 -4.69 -3.97 -12.49
CA ALA A 230 -3.40 -3.88 -11.80
C ALA A 230 -2.18 -3.97 -12.73
N PHE A 231 -2.31 -4.61 -13.88
CA PHE A 231 -1.24 -4.73 -14.89
C PHE A 231 -1.25 -3.62 -15.95
N GLY A 232 -2.07 -2.58 -15.77
CA GLY A 232 -2.17 -1.48 -16.73
C GLY A 232 -3.03 -1.77 -17.96
N THR A 233 -3.66 -2.95 -18.06
CA THR A 233 -4.55 -3.26 -19.18
C THR A 233 -5.80 -2.37 -19.10
N PRO A 234 -6.06 -1.55 -20.14
CA PRO A 234 -7.17 -0.60 -20.11
C PRO A 234 -8.53 -1.30 -20.23
N PHE A 235 -9.54 -0.67 -19.69
CA PHE A 235 -10.95 -0.99 -19.91
C PHE A 235 -11.80 0.25 -20.00
N GLU A 236 -12.98 0.12 -20.61
CA GLU A 236 -14.01 1.16 -20.64
C GLU A 236 -15.30 0.62 -20.05
N VAL A 237 -16.02 1.46 -19.32
CA VAL A 237 -17.32 1.16 -18.74
C VAL A 237 -18.28 2.33 -18.96
N LYS A 238 -19.56 2.03 -19.20
CA LYS A 238 -20.57 3.03 -19.48
C LYS A 238 -21.54 3.16 -18.31
N ALA A 239 -21.71 4.37 -17.83
CA ALA A 239 -22.78 4.72 -16.91
C ALA A 239 -24.06 5.06 -17.68
N ALA A 240 -25.18 4.61 -17.18
CA ALA A 240 -26.50 4.94 -17.68
C ALA A 240 -27.48 5.08 -16.51
N ASP A 241 -28.43 6.00 -16.62
CA ASP A 241 -29.43 6.29 -15.58
C ASP A 241 -28.79 6.67 -14.23
N GLY A 242 -27.69 7.41 -14.28
CA GLY A 242 -26.93 7.80 -13.09
C GLY A 242 -26.16 6.68 -12.39
N LYS A 243 -26.05 5.52 -13.01
CA LYS A 243 -25.48 4.31 -12.41
C LYS A 243 -24.35 3.73 -13.25
N LEU A 244 -23.25 3.39 -12.59
CA LEU A 244 -22.11 2.68 -13.17
C LEU A 244 -21.99 1.32 -12.49
N LYS A 245 -22.18 0.23 -13.25
CA LYS A 245 -22.01 -1.15 -12.76
C LYS A 245 -20.59 -1.60 -12.98
N LEU A 246 -19.96 -2.09 -11.92
CA LEU A 246 -18.57 -2.51 -11.89
C LEU A 246 -18.44 -3.89 -11.26
N GLU A 247 -17.33 -4.54 -11.54
CA GLU A 247 -16.95 -5.80 -10.92
C GLU A 247 -15.57 -5.66 -10.29
N ALA A 248 -15.48 -5.89 -8.99
CA ALA A 248 -14.23 -6.01 -8.26
C ALA A 248 -13.69 -7.44 -8.38
N THR A 249 -12.39 -7.57 -8.58
CA THR A 249 -11.68 -8.85 -8.55
C THR A 249 -10.59 -8.82 -7.48
N ARG A 250 -9.89 -9.93 -7.28
CA ARG A 250 -8.79 -10.01 -6.29
C ARG A 250 -7.69 -8.97 -6.48
N LEU A 251 -7.41 -8.57 -7.71
CA LEU A 251 -6.40 -7.55 -8.02
C LEU A 251 -7.05 -6.17 -8.08
N PRO A 252 -6.32 -5.12 -7.62
CA PRO A 252 -6.80 -3.76 -7.75
C PRO A 252 -7.11 -3.36 -9.19
N ALA A 253 -8.17 -2.57 -9.35
CA ALA A 253 -8.49 -1.85 -10.56
C ALA A 253 -8.56 -0.35 -10.27
N PHE A 254 -8.22 0.47 -11.27
CA PHE A 254 -8.15 1.91 -11.20
C PHE A 254 -9.16 2.50 -12.17
N LEU A 255 -10.21 3.13 -11.68
CA LEU A 255 -11.23 3.81 -12.49
C LEU A 255 -11.00 5.32 -12.42
N SER A 256 -10.77 5.94 -13.55
CA SER A 256 -10.39 7.36 -13.67
C SER A 256 -11.49 8.22 -14.26
N GLY A 257 -11.29 9.55 -14.22
CA GLY A 257 -12.22 10.53 -14.79
C GLY A 257 -13.50 10.74 -13.98
N LEU A 258 -13.51 10.25 -12.74
CA LEU A 258 -14.64 10.47 -11.84
C LEU A 258 -14.65 11.90 -11.30
N SER A 259 -15.80 12.35 -10.81
CA SER A 259 -15.95 13.64 -10.16
C SER A 259 -17.13 13.64 -9.19
N GLY A 260 -17.04 14.46 -8.14
CA GLY A 260 -18.13 14.66 -7.18
C GLY A 260 -18.38 13.51 -6.22
N LEU A 261 -17.52 12.47 -6.21
CA LEU A 261 -17.63 11.42 -5.22
C LEU A 261 -17.09 11.91 -3.87
N THR A 262 -17.73 11.47 -2.80
CA THR A 262 -17.32 11.74 -1.42
C THR A 262 -16.98 10.42 -0.73
N PRO A 263 -15.82 10.31 -0.08
CA PRO A 263 -15.48 9.10 0.65
C PRO A 263 -16.40 8.90 1.87
N ALA A 264 -16.80 7.67 2.13
CA ALA A 264 -17.58 7.31 3.32
C ALA A 264 -16.78 7.57 4.61
N VAL A 265 -15.47 7.29 4.57
CA VAL A 265 -14.54 7.63 5.63
C VAL A 265 -13.50 8.61 5.07
N PRO A 266 -13.71 9.94 5.26
CA PRO A 266 -12.77 10.94 4.79
C PRO A 266 -11.39 10.78 5.46
N PHE A 267 -10.35 10.93 4.66
CA PHE A 267 -9.00 10.93 5.21
C PHE A 267 -8.73 12.24 5.95
N ARG A 268 -8.30 12.11 7.21
CA ARG A 268 -7.86 13.26 8.01
C ARG A 268 -6.33 13.28 8.04
N ALA A 269 -5.76 14.24 7.35
CA ALA A 269 -4.33 14.49 7.45
C ALA A 269 -3.96 14.88 8.88
N VAL A 270 -2.94 14.22 9.45
CA VAL A 270 -2.32 14.71 10.67
C VAL A 270 -1.46 15.91 10.28
N ALA A 271 -1.60 17.04 11.00
CA ALA A 271 -0.72 18.20 10.81
C ALA A 271 0.72 17.78 11.12
N LYS A 272 1.66 18.05 10.21
CA LYS A 272 3.06 17.65 10.33
C LYS A 272 3.93 18.86 10.61
N ARG A 273 4.87 18.69 11.53
CA ARG A 273 5.91 19.69 11.82
C ARG A 273 6.91 19.69 10.67
N GLY A 274 7.30 20.87 10.18
CA GLY A 274 8.31 21.00 9.13
C GLY A 274 7.85 20.61 7.72
N ALA A 275 6.55 20.34 7.51
CA ALA A 275 6.01 20.32 6.17
C ALA A 275 6.08 21.74 5.63
N SER A 276 7.14 22.07 4.87
CA SER A 276 7.14 23.27 4.04
C SER A 276 5.96 23.20 3.08
N ALA A 277 5.44 24.34 2.67
CA ALA A 277 4.36 24.44 1.69
C ALA A 277 4.66 23.72 0.36
N ASP A 278 5.89 23.30 0.15
CA ASP A 278 6.44 22.62 -1.01
C ASP A 278 6.33 21.08 -0.94
N GLY A 279 5.55 20.60 0.05
CA GLY A 279 4.95 19.30 -0.02
C GLY A 279 5.88 18.13 0.13
N PHE A 280 5.91 17.55 1.33
CA PHE A 280 5.91 16.09 1.37
C PHE A 280 4.52 15.64 0.87
N ASP A 281 4.30 15.81 -0.42
CA ASP A 281 3.17 15.20 -1.08
C ASP A 281 3.21 13.70 -0.80
N ARG A 282 2.06 13.13 -0.48
CA ARG A 282 1.90 11.71 -0.14
C ARG A 282 2.06 10.86 -1.38
N THR A 283 3.20 10.96 -2.00
CA THR A 283 3.55 10.33 -3.26
C THR A 283 4.13 8.96 -2.96
N ILE A 284 3.69 7.95 -3.68
CA ILE A 284 4.39 6.67 -3.75
C ILE A 284 5.72 6.96 -4.46
N VAL A 285 6.83 6.80 -3.74
CA VAL A 285 8.17 7.07 -4.27
C VAL A 285 8.87 5.75 -4.55
N PHE A 286 9.51 5.67 -5.71
CA PHE A 286 10.39 4.56 -6.08
C PHE A 286 11.67 4.55 -5.26
#